data_0cd560df322cd1f8024d96dfbcf2095e
#
_entry.id   0cd560df322cd1f8024d96dfbcf2095e
#
_cell.length_a   1.000
_cell.length_b   1.000
_cell.length_c   1.000
_cell.angle_alpha   90.00
_cell.angle_beta   90.00
_cell.angle_gamma   90.00
#
_symmetry.space_group_name_H-M   'P 1'
#
loop_
_entity.id
_entity.type
_entity.pdbx_description
1 polymer ?
#
loop_
_entity_poly.entity_id
_entity_poly.type
_entity_poly.pdbx_seq_one_letter_code
_entity_poly.pdbx_strand_id
1 'polypeptide(L)'
;MDGPPSARNRNRNRNAGAGAAGSRDYDDPIGDLLPYASVDSNWWYWIAAPVLLFVLSLGGGALLFVGFLLDIFLTGGLLAISLMVPFAGLVALVGLVLSVMFPVAVYVDARALSDAPESTWSPDPVLYGLVALAGVVVTAFTVSVPFGIYYLYRRHEAVGTP
;
A
#
# COMPACT_ATOMS: atom_id res chain seq x y z
N MET A 1 -43.56 -2.39 45.29
CA MET A 1 -43.42 -3.75 44.72
C MET A 1 -42.72 -3.60 43.36
N ASP A 2 -41.39 -3.62 43.39
CA ASP A 2 -40.58 -3.47 42.19
C ASP A 2 -40.40 -4.84 41.56
N GLY A 3 -40.95 -5.00 40.34
CA GLY A 3 -40.85 -6.24 39.57
C GLY A 3 -39.42 -6.53 39.16
N PRO A 4 -39.01 -7.78 39.00
CA PRO A 4 -37.65 -8.16 38.63
C PRO A 4 -37.29 -7.60 37.24
N PRO A 5 -36.05 -7.12 37.03
CA PRO A 5 -35.61 -6.56 35.77
C PRO A 5 -35.76 -7.58 34.64
N SER A 6 -36.45 -7.14 33.57
CA SER A 6 -36.90 -8.00 32.49
C SER A 6 -35.70 -8.73 31.82
N ALA A 7 -35.91 -10.00 31.54
CA ALA A 7 -34.93 -10.88 30.84
C ALA A 7 -34.40 -10.31 29.52
N ARG A 8 -35.09 -9.31 28.97
CA ARG A 8 -34.72 -8.58 27.74
C ARG A 8 -33.43 -7.78 27.88
N ASN A 9 -33.12 -7.26 29.10
CA ASN A 9 -31.93 -6.45 29.33
C ASN A 9 -30.68 -7.31 29.55
N ARG A 10 -30.82 -8.56 29.99
CA ARG A 10 -29.72 -9.53 30.11
C ARG A 10 -29.23 -10.06 28.76
N ASN A 11 -30.13 -10.17 27.79
CA ASN A 11 -29.74 -10.60 26.42
C ASN A 11 -29.01 -9.49 25.65
N ARG A 12 -29.36 -8.22 25.92
CA ARG A 12 -28.67 -7.10 25.26
C ARG A 12 -27.19 -6.98 25.69
N ASN A 13 -26.91 -7.23 26.98
CA ASN A 13 -25.55 -7.23 27.52
C ASN A 13 -24.74 -8.48 27.09
N ARG A 14 -25.40 -9.62 26.87
CA ARG A 14 -24.71 -10.82 26.32
C ARG A 14 -24.32 -10.65 24.86
N ASN A 15 -25.16 -9.97 24.07
CA ASN A 15 -24.85 -9.71 22.66
C ASN A 15 -23.82 -8.57 22.49
N ALA A 16 -23.76 -7.60 23.41
CA ALA A 16 -22.70 -6.59 23.41
C ALA A 16 -21.31 -7.18 23.77
N GLY A 17 -21.29 -8.25 24.60
CA GLY A 17 -20.05 -8.97 24.92
C GLY A 17 -19.62 -10.01 23.87
N ALA A 18 -20.58 -10.54 23.08
CA ALA A 18 -20.28 -11.55 22.07
C ALA A 18 -19.75 -10.95 20.75
N GLY A 19 -20.05 -9.68 20.49
CA GLY A 19 -19.50 -8.95 19.31
C GLY A 19 -18.04 -8.52 19.47
N ALA A 20 -17.56 -8.44 20.74
CA ALA A 20 -16.16 -8.10 21.02
C ALA A 20 -15.21 -9.31 21.12
N ALA A 21 -15.74 -10.54 21.08
CA ALA A 21 -14.93 -11.77 21.22
C ALA A 21 -14.45 -12.35 19.90
N GLY A 22 -14.63 -11.63 18.79
CA GLY A 22 -14.21 -12.06 17.45
C GLY A 22 -13.02 -11.31 16.85
N SER A 23 -12.51 -10.26 17.50
CA SER A 23 -11.21 -9.71 17.15
C SER A 23 -10.17 -10.77 17.54
N ARG A 24 -9.53 -11.40 16.55
CA ARG A 24 -8.31 -12.16 16.78
C ARG A 24 -7.41 -11.24 17.58
N ASP A 25 -7.07 -11.70 18.79
CA ASP A 25 -6.07 -11.05 19.66
C ASP A 25 -4.71 -11.24 18.94
N TYR A 26 -4.56 -10.48 17.83
CA TYR A 26 -3.34 -10.40 17.07
C TYR A 26 -2.51 -9.36 17.80
N ASP A 27 -1.53 -9.85 18.53
CA ASP A 27 -0.55 -9.03 19.24
C ASP A 27 0.32 -8.35 18.17
N ASP A 28 -0.18 -7.21 17.65
CA ASP A 28 0.47 -6.43 16.61
C ASP A 28 1.44 -5.43 17.24
N PRO A 29 2.73 -5.76 17.34
CA PRO A 29 3.71 -4.98 18.10
C PRO A 29 4.00 -3.60 17.50
N ILE A 30 3.59 -3.37 16.26
CA ILE A 30 3.80 -2.09 15.54
C ILE A 30 2.49 -1.35 15.26
N GLY A 31 1.35 -1.96 15.60
CA GLY A 31 0.04 -1.40 15.34
C GLY A 31 -0.22 -0.04 15.98
N ASP A 32 0.34 0.19 17.17
CA ASP A 32 0.20 1.46 17.89
C ASP A 32 1.09 2.57 17.33
N LEU A 33 2.11 2.23 16.51
CA LEU A 33 3.03 3.19 15.92
C LEU A 33 2.55 3.72 14.56
N LEU A 34 1.61 3.01 13.92
CA LEU A 34 1.13 3.36 12.58
C LEU A 34 -0.31 3.90 12.63
N PRO A 35 -0.67 4.82 11.72
CA PRO A 35 -2.00 5.40 11.68
C PRO A 35 -3.08 4.34 11.43
N TYR A 36 -4.21 4.46 12.10
CA TYR A 36 -5.42 3.70 11.78
C TYR A 36 -6.06 4.26 10.51
N ALA A 37 -6.38 3.37 9.58
CA ALA A 37 -7.09 3.71 8.37
C ALA A 37 -8.42 2.92 8.28
N SER A 38 -9.40 3.47 7.60
CA SER A 38 -10.60 2.76 7.17
C SER A 38 -10.39 2.16 5.79
N VAL A 39 -11.23 1.22 5.39
CA VAL A 39 -11.21 0.61 4.03
C VAL A 39 -11.38 1.66 2.94
N ASP A 40 -12.14 2.73 3.21
CA ASP A 40 -12.34 3.87 2.29
C ASP A 40 -11.18 4.87 2.27
N SER A 41 -10.09 4.57 3.00
CA SER A 41 -8.94 5.48 3.06
C SER A 41 -8.13 5.48 1.76
N ASN A 42 -7.44 6.60 1.52
CA ASN A 42 -6.64 6.80 0.30
C ASN A 42 -5.24 6.14 0.36
N TRP A 43 -4.99 5.21 1.30
CA TRP A 43 -3.69 4.55 1.43
C TRP A 43 -3.30 3.70 0.21
N TRP A 44 -4.29 3.18 -0.51
CA TRP A 44 -4.07 2.42 -1.73
C TRP A 44 -3.34 3.20 -2.83
N TYR A 45 -3.41 4.54 -2.84
CA TYR A 45 -2.63 5.36 -3.78
C TYR A 45 -1.13 5.13 -3.65
N TRP A 46 -0.64 4.96 -2.41
CA TRP A 46 0.77 4.66 -2.18
C TRP A 46 1.16 3.26 -2.66
N ILE A 47 0.21 2.32 -2.71
CA ILE A 47 0.41 0.98 -3.26
C ILE A 47 0.41 1.02 -4.79
N ALA A 48 -0.42 1.87 -5.39
CA ALA A 48 -0.46 2.08 -6.84
C ALA A 48 0.72 2.90 -7.37
N ALA A 49 1.32 3.77 -6.54
CA ALA A 49 2.37 4.69 -6.95
C ALA A 49 3.62 4.01 -7.56
N PRO A 50 4.20 2.93 -7.02
CA PRO A 50 5.31 2.21 -7.65
C PRO A 50 4.94 1.61 -9.00
N VAL A 51 3.71 1.10 -9.16
CA VAL A 51 3.20 0.55 -10.41
C VAL A 51 3.10 1.65 -11.48
N LEU A 52 2.51 2.79 -11.10
CA LEU A 52 2.38 3.95 -11.99
C LEU A 52 3.75 4.50 -12.37
N LEU A 53 4.67 4.65 -11.39
CA LEU A 53 6.03 5.10 -11.64
C LEU A 53 6.76 4.18 -12.61
N PHE A 54 6.60 2.87 -12.48
CA PHE A 54 7.18 1.89 -13.39
C PHE A 54 6.67 2.06 -14.83
N VAL A 55 5.36 2.20 -15.02
CA VAL A 55 4.76 2.42 -16.34
C VAL A 55 5.24 3.74 -16.96
N LEU A 56 5.26 4.81 -16.18
CA LEU A 56 5.76 6.12 -16.61
C LEU A 56 7.26 6.07 -16.93
N SER A 57 8.04 5.29 -16.16
CA SER A 57 9.48 5.13 -16.41
C SER A 57 9.76 4.36 -17.70
N LEU A 58 8.95 3.37 -18.06
CA LEU A 58 9.08 2.66 -19.34
C LEU A 58 8.82 3.61 -20.53
N GLY A 59 7.72 4.36 -20.51
CA GLY A 59 7.39 5.31 -21.58
C GLY A 59 8.37 6.49 -21.63
N GLY A 60 8.61 7.12 -20.50
CA GLY A 60 9.53 8.25 -20.36
C GLY A 60 10.98 7.85 -20.68
N GLY A 61 11.41 6.68 -20.21
CA GLY A 61 12.75 6.14 -20.50
C GLY A 61 12.97 5.88 -21.99
N ALA A 62 11.96 5.35 -22.70
CA ALA A 62 12.04 5.17 -24.14
C ALA A 62 12.18 6.52 -24.88
N LEU A 63 11.40 7.53 -24.49
CA LEU A 63 11.48 8.88 -25.06
C LEU A 63 12.83 9.54 -24.79
N LEU A 64 13.33 9.42 -23.55
CA LEU A 64 14.64 9.96 -23.17
C LEU A 64 15.77 9.26 -23.92
N PHE A 65 15.67 7.95 -24.15
CA PHE A 65 16.65 7.20 -24.93
C PHE A 65 16.72 7.66 -26.38
N VAL A 66 15.56 7.83 -27.03
CA VAL A 66 15.50 8.38 -28.40
C VAL A 66 16.06 9.81 -28.44
N GLY A 67 15.68 10.66 -27.48
CA GLY A 67 16.21 12.02 -27.33
C GLY A 67 17.72 12.04 -27.16
N PHE A 68 18.28 11.13 -26.34
CA PHE A 68 19.71 10.97 -26.13
C PHE A 68 20.45 10.61 -27.43
N LEU A 69 19.90 9.66 -28.19
CA LEU A 69 20.51 9.28 -29.49
C LEU A 69 20.56 10.48 -30.47
N LEU A 70 19.49 11.28 -30.53
CA LEU A 70 19.47 12.49 -31.37
C LEU A 70 20.47 13.53 -30.86
N ASP A 71 20.59 13.72 -29.55
CA ASP A 71 21.46 14.71 -28.93
C ASP A 71 22.96 14.39 -29.17
N ILE A 72 23.34 13.11 -29.22
CA ILE A 72 24.69 12.71 -29.59
C ILE A 72 25.10 13.32 -30.96
N PHE A 73 24.19 13.32 -31.94
CA PHE A 73 24.46 13.87 -33.27
C PHE A 73 24.42 15.40 -33.31
N LEU A 74 23.60 16.05 -32.43
CA LEU A 74 23.40 17.49 -32.45
C LEU A 74 24.40 18.25 -31.57
N THR A 75 24.68 17.75 -30.38
CA THR A 75 25.49 18.47 -29.37
C THR A 75 26.64 17.61 -28.79
N GLY A 76 26.82 16.38 -29.28
CA GLY A 76 27.76 15.42 -28.67
C GLY A 76 27.31 14.87 -27.33
N GLY A 77 26.01 14.93 -27.01
CA GLY A 77 25.43 14.41 -25.77
C GLY A 77 25.39 15.39 -24.58
N LEU A 78 25.81 16.64 -24.75
CA LEU A 78 25.92 17.61 -23.67
C LEU A 78 24.56 17.98 -23.05
N LEU A 79 23.51 18.14 -23.86
CA LEU A 79 22.18 18.46 -23.37
C LEU A 79 21.58 17.30 -22.57
N ALA A 80 21.74 16.08 -23.08
CA ALA A 80 21.24 14.88 -22.40
C ALA A 80 21.89 14.71 -21.02
N ILE A 81 23.21 14.86 -20.91
CA ILE A 81 23.92 14.76 -19.63
C ILE A 81 23.42 15.84 -18.64
N SER A 82 23.24 17.09 -19.09
CA SER A 82 22.80 18.19 -18.22
C SER A 82 21.38 17.99 -17.71
N LEU A 83 20.51 17.30 -18.44
CA LEU A 83 19.14 16.98 -18.04
C LEU A 83 19.06 15.69 -17.22
N MET A 84 19.92 14.71 -17.51
CA MET A 84 19.90 13.42 -16.80
C MET A 84 20.23 13.54 -15.31
N VAL A 85 21.16 14.40 -14.93
CA VAL A 85 21.59 14.55 -13.53
C VAL A 85 20.45 15.02 -12.63
N PRO A 86 19.75 16.15 -12.91
CA PRO A 86 18.62 16.58 -12.08
C PRO A 86 17.44 15.61 -12.14
N PHE A 87 17.20 14.97 -13.30
CA PHE A 87 16.15 13.96 -13.44
C PHE A 87 16.44 12.72 -12.58
N ALA A 88 17.66 12.20 -12.60
CA ALA A 88 18.07 11.07 -11.76
C ALA A 88 17.95 11.43 -10.27
N GLY A 89 18.30 12.65 -9.87
CA GLY A 89 18.12 13.14 -8.49
C GLY A 89 16.64 13.14 -8.07
N LEU A 90 15.76 13.61 -8.95
CA LEU A 90 14.31 13.62 -8.67
C LEU A 90 13.77 12.18 -8.55
N VAL A 91 14.14 11.29 -9.47
CA VAL A 91 13.72 9.87 -9.43
C VAL A 91 14.23 9.19 -8.17
N ALA A 92 15.48 9.45 -7.77
CA ALA A 92 16.04 8.91 -6.54
C ALA A 92 15.28 9.40 -5.29
N LEU A 93 14.92 10.69 -5.23
CA LEU A 93 14.13 11.25 -4.13
C LEU A 93 12.74 10.61 -4.05
N VAL A 94 12.04 10.52 -5.18
CA VAL A 94 10.72 9.85 -5.25
C VAL A 94 10.85 8.38 -4.86
N GLY A 95 11.86 7.68 -5.35
CA GLY A 95 12.14 6.29 -5.00
C GLY A 95 12.39 6.11 -3.49
N LEU A 96 13.12 7.04 -2.87
CA LEU A 96 13.36 7.02 -1.42
C LEU A 96 12.03 7.16 -0.64
N VAL A 97 11.18 8.10 -1.02
CA VAL A 97 9.86 8.28 -0.38
C VAL A 97 9.01 7.03 -0.55
N LEU A 98 8.95 6.47 -1.77
CA LEU A 98 8.18 5.27 -2.05
C LEU A 98 8.73 4.04 -1.32
N SER A 99 10.06 3.96 -1.10
CA SER A 99 10.65 2.82 -0.37
C SER A 99 10.17 2.71 1.07
N VAL A 100 9.76 3.83 1.68
CA VAL A 100 9.18 3.87 3.02
C VAL A 100 7.66 3.79 2.96
N MET A 101 7.03 4.60 2.08
CA MET A 101 5.56 4.73 2.04
C MET A 101 4.87 3.46 1.52
N PHE A 102 5.47 2.74 0.58
CA PHE A 102 4.88 1.54 0.00
C PHE A 102 4.66 0.41 1.03
N PRO A 103 5.67 -0.07 1.80
CA PRO A 103 5.45 -1.10 2.80
C PRO A 103 4.54 -0.63 3.95
N VAL A 104 4.64 0.65 4.35
CA VAL A 104 3.73 1.22 5.35
C VAL A 104 2.29 1.21 4.84
N ALA A 105 2.06 1.63 3.59
CA ALA A 105 0.72 1.65 3.00
C ALA A 105 0.12 0.24 2.88
N VAL A 106 0.91 -0.74 2.44
CA VAL A 106 0.47 -2.14 2.36
C VAL A 106 0.08 -2.65 3.75
N TYR A 107 0.88 -2.37 4.78
CA TYR A 107 0.58 -2.77 6.14
C TYR A 107 -0.73 -2.12 6.66
N VAL A 108 -0.85 -0.80 6.52
CA VAL A 108 -2.02 -0.04 7.02
C VAL A 108 -3.30 -0.44 6.29
N ASP A 109 -3.25 -0.59 4.97
CA ASP A 109 -4.40 -1.01 4.17
C ASP A 109 -4.79 -2.48 4.45
N ALA A 110 -3.82 -3.39 4.57
CA ALA A 110 -4.06 -4.78 4.94
C ALA A 110 -4.71 -4.89 6.32
N ARG A 111 -4.31 -4.06 7.29
CA ARG A 111 -4.93 -3.98 8.60
C ARG A 111 -6.38 -3.50 8.52
N ALA A 112 -6.64 -2.44 7.74
CA ALA A 112 -8.00 -1.94 7.53
C ALA A 112 -8.91 -3.02 6.91
N LEU A 113 -8.40 -3.79 5.93
CA LEU A 113 -9.13 -4.89 5.30
C LEU A 113 -9.38 -6.06 6.26
N SER A 114 -8.42 -6.39 7.13
CA SER A 114 -8.57 -7.49 8.11
C SER A 114 -9.59 -7.16 9.19
N ASP A 115 -9.74 -5.88 9.54
CA ASP A 115 -10.68 -5.40 10.56
C ASP A 115 -12.08 -5.13 10.00
N ALA A 116 -12.25 -5.07 8.67
CA ALA A 116 -13.51 -4.78 8.02
C ALA A 116 -14.44 -6.02 7.95
N PRO A 117 -15.63 -5.99 8.59
CA PRO A 117 -16.54 -7.14 8.62
C PRO A 117 -17.15 -7.46 7.25
N GLU A 118 -17.23 -6.48 6.35
CA GLU A 118 -17.73 -6.61 4.98
C GLU A 118 -16.67 -7.14 4.00
N SER A 119 -15.40 -7.18 4.37
CA SER A 119 -14.34 -7.65 3.50
C SER A 119 -14.36 -9.17 3.36
N THR A 120 -14.36 -9.66 2.13
CA THR A 120 -14.26 -11.10 1.83
C THR A 120 -12.83 -11.62 1.91
N TRP A 121 -11.86 -10.72 2.05
CA TRP A 121 -10.43 -11.02 2.14
C TRP A 121 -9.82 -10.38 3.39
N SER A 122 -9.15 -11.19 4.20
CA SER A 122 -8.50 -10.77 5.44
C SER A 122 -6.99 -11.06 5.34
N PRO A 123 -6.20 -10.16 4.72
CA PRO A 123 -4.75 -10.32 4.64
C PRO A 123 -4.11 -10.14 6.01
N ASP A 124 -3.03 -10.87 6.28
CA ASP A 124 -2.20 -10.65 7.47
C ASP A 124 -1.36 -9.38 7.27
N PRO A 125 -1.57 -8.31 8.07
CA PRO A 125 -0.92 -7.01 7.86
C PRO A 125 0.60 -7.10 7.95
N VAL A 126 1.12 -7.86 8.92
CA VAL A 126 2.57 -8.00 9.12
C VAL A 126 3.21 -8.76 7.99
N LEU A 127 2.60 -9.87 7.58
CA LEU A 127 3.12 -10.68 6.46
C LEU A 127 3.19 -9.84 5.17
N TYR A 128 2.10 -9.15 4.82
CA TYR A 128 2.04 -8.36 3.60
C TYR A 128 2.96 -7.14 3.65
N GLY A 129 3.05 -6.47 4.80
CA GLY A 129 3.99 -5.38 5.02
C GLY A 129 5.46 -5.82 4.90
N LEU A 130 5.81 -6.98 5.47
CA LEU A 130 7.16 -7.55 5.36
C LEU A 130 7.50 -7.98 3.93
N VAL A 131 6.56 -8.58 3.20
CA VAL A 131 6.75 -8.94 1.78
C VAL A 131 6.98 -7.68 0.94
N ALA A 132 6.20 -6.62 1.20
CA ALA A 132 6.38 -5.34 0.53
C ALA A 132 7.76 -4.73 0.83
N LEU A 133 8.18 -4.73 2.10
CA LEU A 133 9.49 -4.24 2.53
C LEU A 133 10.62 -5.05 1.90
N ALA A 134 10.54 -6.38 1.93
CA ALA A 134 11.52 -7.26 1.29
C ALA A 134 11.59 -7.02 -0.22
N GLY A 135 10.45 -6.82 -0.89
CA GLY A 135 10.39 -6.48 -2.31
C GLY A 135 11.14 -5.20 -2.63
N VAL A 136 11.04 -4.17 -1.79
CA VAL A 136 11.78 -2.91 -1.96
C VAL A 136 13.27 -3.11 -1.72
N VAL A 137 13.65 -3.69 -0.56
CA VAL A 137 15.05 -3.75 -0.12
C VAL A 137 15.88 -4.74 -0.96
N VAL A 138 15.31 -5.93 -1.26
CA VAL A 138 16.06 -6.99 -1.94
C VAL A 138 16.06 -6.82 -3.45
N THR A 139 14.98 -6.29 -4.03
CA THR A 139 14.77 -6.29 -5.48
C THR A 139 14.70 -4.89 -6.11
N ALA A 140 14.95 -3.84 -5.33
CA ALA A 140 14.85 -2.44 -5.79
C ALA A 140 13.54 -2.20 -6.58
N PHE A 141 12.38 -2.53 -5.99
CA PHE A 141 11.03 -2.44 -6.54
C PHE A 141 10.66 -3.44 -7.66
N THR A 142 11.58 -4.27 -8.16
CA THR A 142 11.25 -5.19 -9.27
C THR A 142 10.11 -6.15 -8.89
N VAL A 143 10.13 -6.70 -7.67
CA VAL A 143 9.06 -7.57 -7.16
C VAL A 143 7.88 -6.74 -6.60
N SER A 144 8.12 -5.51 -6.17
CA SER A 144 7.07 -4.65 -5.60
C SER A 144 6.00 -4.28 -6.64
N VAL A 145 6.36 -4.16 -7.92
CA VAL A 145 5.41 -3.86 -8.99
C VAL A 145 4.39 -5.00 -9.20
N PRO A 146 4.79 -6.26 -9.49
CA PRO A 146 3.82 -7.35 -9.63
C PRO A 146 3.08 -7.65 -8.31
N PHE A 147 3.74 -7.48 -7.16
CA PHE A 147 3.09 -7.61 -5.86
C PHE A 147 2.02 -6.53 -5.64
N GLY A 148 2.31 -5.26 -5.96
CA GLY A 148 1.34 -4.17 -5.88
C GLY A 148 0.14 -4.38 -6.80
N ILE A 149 0.35 -4.86 -8.03
CA ILE A 149 -0.73 -5.20 -8.97
C ILE A 149 -1.60 -6.33 -8.39
N TYR A 150 -0.98 -7.40 -7.89
CA TYR A 150 -1.69 -8.51 -7.26
C TYR A 150 -2.50 -8.05 -6.05
N TYR A 151 -1.90 -7.23 -5.18
CA TYR A 151 -2.55 -6.70 -3.99
C TYR A 151 -3.77 -5.84 -4.33
N LEU A 152 -3.62 -4.88 -5.27
CA LEU A 152 -4.72 -4.02 -5.72
C LEU A 152 -5.83 -4.80 -6.41
N TYR A 153 -5.49 -5.83 -7.18
CA TYR A 153 -6.48 -6.73 -7.79
C TYR A 153 -7.30 -7.46 -6.72
N ARG A 154 -6.64 -8.05 -5.72
CA ARG A 154 -7.32 -8.75 -4.60
C ARG A 154 -8.15 -7.79 -3.76
N ARG A 155 -7.67 -6.57 -3.55
CA ARG A 155 -8.41 -5.52 -2.87
C ARG A 155 -9.68 -5.16 -3.62
N HIS A 156 -9.59 -4.98 -4.93
CA HIS A 156 -10.73 -4.68 -5.78
C HIS A 156 -11.79 -5.79 -5.74
N GLU A 157 -11.38 -7.07 -5.76
CA GLU A 157 -12.30 -8.20 -5.60
C GLU A 157 -13.00 -8.21 -4.22
N ALA A 158 -12.29 -7.79 -3.16
CA ALA A 158 -12.78 -7.87 -1.80
C ALA A 158 -13.76 -6.75 -1.42
N VAL A 159 -13.50 -5.52 -1.88
CA VAL A 159 -14.26 -4.32 -1.48
C VAL A 159 -14.88 -3.54 -2.64
N GLY A 160 -14.66 -3.96 -3.90
CA GLY A 160 -15.29 -3.38 -5.10
C GLY A 160 -14.77 -1.99 -5.51
N THR A 161 -13.80 -1.43 -4.78
CA THR A 161 -13.12 -0.16 -5.09
C THR A 161 -11.61 -0.37 -5.07
N PRO A 162 -10.85 0.33 -5.98
CA PRO A 162 -9.41 0.32 -5.86
C PRO A 162 -8.96 0.93 -4.55
#